data_58ce42fb773d7bf1ffd1d3e8210ce2f0
#
_entry.id   58ce42fb773d7bf1ffd1d3e8210ce2f0
#
_cell.length_a   1.000
_cell.length_b   1.000
_cell.length_c   1.000
_cell.angle_alpha   90.00
_cell.angle_beta   90.00
_cell.angle_gamma   90.00
#
_symmetry.space_group_name_H-M   'P 1'
#
loop_
_entity.id
_entity.type
_entity.pdbx_description
1 polymer ?
#
loop_
_entity_poly.entity_id
_entity_poly.type
_entity_poly.pdbx_seq_one_letter_code
_entity_poly.pdbx_strand_id
1 'polypeptide(L)'
;MISVLHDLRGRRKQMIKGKKILRSWLYTLAFSMLVLAVTAGIPEKSRAAISEQDAHAIGTEAYLYFYSLITMDLTRKQSTNIEPGKDFGKGPMNTFVNIPEYPPATMKTVVRPNFDTLYSIAWLDLTAEPVIVSAPDTGGRYYLLPMLDMWTDVFASPGWRTTGTQASNFLVAPLGWRPDLRDRFIEEFKLPKDTQRIDAPTPYVWVIGRTKTDGPKDYDAVHKIQAGFKVTPLSRWGKTPEPVQVKIDPTVDMKTPPKIQVDTMSADKFFSYAAELLKVIPPHITDGPIIARMKHIGIEVGQSFDFAKLDPVVQKALATVPESAQKLMEWKLPSLARVTNGWSMNTDTMGVYGNYYLKRAIVSQLGLGANLPEDAIYPMNLGDETGKPLDGANNYTIHFDKGSLPPVNAFWSITLYDQDGFQVANSLDRFAVSSWMPFRYNPDGSLDLYFQNENPRKNKEANWLPAPKGPFNLTMRLYAPKQEVLVGKWNPPPVIKVQKLPSVTGGQ
;
A
#
# COMPACT_ATOMS: atom_id res chain seq x y z
N MET A 1 -49.97 36.05 -72.10
CA MET A 1 -50.54 36.08 -70.74
C MET A 1 -49.90 35.12 -69.73
N ILE A 2 -49.10 34.18 -70.16
CA ILE A 2 -48.43 33.17 -69.28
C ILE A 2 -47.09 33.66 -68.77
N SER A 3 -46.37 34.59 -69.41
CA SER A 3 -45.04 35.10 -69.03
C SER A 3 -45.11 36.07 -67.87
N VAL A 4 -46.19 36.84 -67.69
CA VAL A 4 -46.30 37.84 -66.58
C VAL A 4 -46.61 37.19 -65.21
N LEU A 5 -47.22 36.02 -65.17
CA LEU A 5 -47.56 35.29 -63.99
C LEU A 5 -46.34 34.56 -63.38
N HIS A 6 -45.32 34.28 -64.20
CA HIS A 6 -44.09 33.61 -63.71
C HIS A 6 -43.15 34.61 -62.93
N ASP A 7 -43.09 35.87 -63.40
CA ASP A 7 -42.24 36.89 -62.79
C ASP A 7 -42.82 37.34 -61.43
N LEU A 8 -44.14 37.45 -61.31
CA LEU A 8 -44.78 37.78 -60.01
C LEU A 8 -44.65 36.70 -58.92
N ARG A 9 -44.57 35.42 -59.31
CA ARG A 9 -44.31 34.31 -58.39
C ARG A 9 -42.83 34.28 -57.92
N GLY A 10 -41.88 34.65 -58.73
CA GLY A 10 -40.45 34.77 -58.43
C GLY A 10 -40.18 35.87 -57.38
N ARG A 11 -40.73 37.07 -57.63
CA ARG A 11 -40.58 38.22 -56.71
C ARG A 11 -41.25 38.01 -55.35
N ARG A 12 -42.41 37.32 -55.29
CA ARG A 12 -43.06 36.97 -54.04
C ARG A 12 -42.30 35.95 -53.21
N LYS A 13 -41.62 34.96 -53.85
CA LYS A 13 -40.77 34.00 -53.17
C LYS A 13 -39.47 34.63 -52.62
N GLN A 14 -38.86 35.59 -53.33
CA GLN A 14 -37.71 36.32 -52.84
C GLN A 14 -38.04 37.24 -51.68
N MET A 15 -39.17 37.96 -51.71
CA MET A 15 -39.62 38.78 -50.58
C MET A 15 -39.95 37.98 -49.31
N ILE A 16 -40.51 36.77 -49.45
CA ILE A 16 -40.81 35.88 -48.30
C ILE A 16 -39.52 35.27 -47.73
N LYS A 17 -38.52 34.94 -48.58
CA LYS A 17 -37.20 34.50 -48.09
C LYS A 17 -36.45 35.61 -47.35
N GLY A 18 -36.46 36.86 -47.88
CA GLY A 18 -35.82 38.01 -47.22
C GLY A 18 -36.44 38.31 -45.85
N LYS A 19 -37.77 38.27 -45.73
CA LYS A 19 -38.45 38.44 -44.40
C LYS A 19 -38.23 37.32 -43.41
N LYS A 20 -38.04 36.06 -43.86
CA LYS A 20 -37.68 34.93 -42.97
C LYS A 20 -36.25 35.05 -42.48
N ILE A 21 -35.30 35.43 -43.35
CA ILE A 21 -33.91 35.64 -42.98
C ILE A 21 -33.76 36.81 -41.97
N LEU A 22 -34.44 37.94 -42.21
CA LEU A 22 -34.40 39.10 -41.33
C LEU A 22 -34.99 38.78 -39.97
N ARG A 23 -36.08 38.01 -39.88
CA ARG A 23 -36.65 37.55 -38.62
C ARG A 23 -35.73 36.57 -37.89
N SER A 24 -35.05 35.66 -38.59
CA SER A 24 -34.08 34.73 -38.01
C SER A 24 -32.92 35.48 -37.37
N TRP A 25 -32.39 36.52 -38.03
CA TRP A 25 -31.31 37.36 -37.50
C TRP A 25 -31.73 38.19 -36.28
N LEU A 26 -32.94 38.72 -36.25
CA LEU A 26 -33.49 39.45 -35.10
C LEU A 26 -33.71 38.55 -33.88
N TYR A 27 -34.16 37.28 -34.07
CA TYR A 27 -34.29 36.34 -32.97
C TYR A 27 -32.93 35.88 -32.46
N THR A 28 -31.91 35.70 -33.34
CA THR A 28 -30.55 35.33 -32.92
C THR A 28 -29.90 36.48 -32.13
N LEU A 29 -30.03 37.72 -32.57
CA LEU A 29 -29.53 38.89 -31.87
C LEU A 29 -30.25 39.12 -30.50
N ALA A 30 -31.58 38.96 -30.44
CA ALA A 30 -32.33 39.08 -29.20
C ALA A 30 -31.98 37.96 -28.21
N PHE A 31 -31.76 36.72 -28.70
CA PHE A 31 -31.32 35.60 -27.85
C PHE A 31 -29.89 35.79 -27.35
N SER A 32 -28.99 36.30 -28.20
CA SER A 32 -27.60 36.63 -27.79
C SER A 32 -27.54 37.77 -26.77
N MET A 33 -28.36 38.81 -26.91
CA MET A 33 -28.47 39.89 -25.91
C MET A 33 -29.11 39.40 -24.60
N LEU A 34 -30.09 38.51 -24.66
CA LEU A 34 -30.69 37.91 -23.46
C LEU A 34 -29.72 37.04 -22.70
N VAL A 35 -28.87 36.26 -23.41
CA VAL A 35 -27.80 35.42 -22.80
C VAL A 35 -26.71 36.30 -22.19
N LEU A 36 -26.31 37.40 -22.87
CA LEU A 36 -25.36 38.36 -22.29
C LEU A 36 -25.94 39.13 -21.07
N ALA A 37 -27.22 39.47 -21.09
CA ALA A 37 -27.87 40.14 -19.94
C ALA A 37 -28.05 39.20 -18.72
N VAL A 38 -28.26 37.91 -18.98
CA VAL A 38 -28.33 36.89 -17.90
C VAL A 38 -26.96 36.59 -17.31
N THR A 39 -25.87 36.65 -18.12
CA THR A 39 -24.51 36.43 -17.59
C THR A 39 -23.96 37.67 -16.90
N ALA A 40 -24.40 38.89 -17.24
CA ALA A 40 -23.98 40.11 -16.57
C ALA A 40 -24.73 40.43 -15.25
N GLY A 41 -25.79 39.68 -14.94
CA GLY A 41 -26.65 39.90 -13.80
C GLY A 41 -26.72 38.79 -12.76
N ILE A 42 -25.92 37.74 -12.89
CA ILE A 42 -25.74 36.78 -11.79
C ILE A 42 -24.75 37.46 -10.82
N PRO A 43 -25.20 37.96 -9.65
CA PRO A 43 -24.26 38.39 -8.65
C PRO A 43 -23.39 37.16 -8.40
N GLU A 44 -22.08 37.26 -8.53
CA GLU A 44 -21.15 36.33 -7.93
C GLU A 44 -21.67 36.10 -6.52
N LYS A 45 -22.39 34.98 -6.30
CA LYS A 45 -22.82 34.63 -4.94
C LYS A 45 -21.55 34.75 -4.14
N SER A 46 -21.43 35.76 -3.32
CA SER A 46 -20.34 35.87 -2.37
C SER A 46 -20.34 34.49 -1.68
N ARG A 47 -19.35 33.69 -2.00
CA ARG A 47 -19.17 32.38 -1.35
C ARG A 47 -19.21 32.72 0.14
N ALA A 48 -20.24 32.27 0.86
CA ALA A 48 -20.29 32.50 2.28
C ALA A 48 -18.91 32.07 2.84
N ALA A 49 -18.30 32.99 3.59
CA ALA A 49 -16.99 32.74 4.16
C ALA A 49 -17.06 31.41 4.94
N ILE A 50 -16.12 30.51 4.68
CA ILE A 50 -16.07 29.22 5.39
C ILE A 50 -15.90 29.47 6.89
N SER A 51 -16.60 28.72 7.74
CA SER A 51 -16.38 28.80 9.18
C SER A 51 -15.04 28.17 9.59
N GLU A 52 -14.47 28.61 10.72
CA GLU A 52 -13.25 28.00 11.27
C GLU A 52 -13.45 26.49 11.51
N GLN A 53 -14.63 26.11 12.00
CA GLN A 53 -14.98 24.71 12.25
C GLN A 53 -15.01 23.89 10.96
N ASP A 54 -15.64 24.39 9.90
CA ASP A 54 -15.70 23.69 8.61
C ASP A 54 -14.31 23.61 7.97
N ALA A 55 -13.54 24.69 8.03
CA ALA A 55 -12.15 24.71 7.53
C ALA A 55 -11.28 23.69 8.27
N HIS A 56 -11.41 23.58 9.58
CA HIS A 56 -10.70 22.59 10.40
C HIS A 56 -11.13 21.16 10.06
N ALA A 57 -12.44 20.92 9.89
CA ALA A 57 -12.96 19.58 9.53
C ALA A 57 -12.45 19.13 8.15
N ILE A 58 -12.52 20.02 7.14
CA ILE A 58 -11.99 19.74 5.80
C ILE A 58 -10.47 19.55 5.83
N GLY A 59 -9.75 20.40 6.59
CA GLY A 59 -8.31 20.30 6.76
C GLY A 59 -7.90 18.98 7.39
N THR A 60 -8.62 18.52 8.43
CA THR A 60 -8.37 17.23 9.07
C THR A 60 -8.54 16.06 8.08
N GLU A 61 -9.64 16.07 7.29
CA GLU A 61 -9.83 15.05 6.27
C GLU A 61 -8.75 15.13 5.18
N ALA A 62 -8.34 16.32 4.77
CA ALA A 62 -7.26 16.53 3.80
C ALA A 62 -5.91 16.04 4.34
N TYR A 63 -5.60 16.27 5.62
CA TYR A 63 -4.40 15.73 6.25
C TYR A 63 -4.38 14.20 6.18
N LEU A 64 -5.46 13.55 6.58
CA LEU A 64 -5.59 12.08 6.52
C LEU A 64 -5.50 11.56 5.08
N TYR A 65 -6.08 12.29 4.13
CA TYR A 65 -6.00 11.98 2.71
C TYR A 65 -4.57 12.02 2.19
N PHE A 66 -3.79 13.05 2.51
CA PHE A 66 -2.43 13.26 2.02
C PHE A 66 -1.35 12.53 2.81
N TYR A 67 -1.64 12.07 4.02
CA TYR A 67 -0.66 11.44 4.90
C TYR A 67 0.10 10.30 4.20
N SER A 68 -0.62 9.39 3.54
CA SER A 68 0.00 8.29 2.80
C SER A 68 0.78 8.75 1.59
N LEU A 69 0.28 9.73 0.83
CA LEU A 69 0.97 10.26 -0.34
C LEU A 69 2.35 10.87 0.02
N ILE A 70 2.39 11.70 1.06
CA ILE A 70 3.64 12.32 1.52
C ILE A 70 4.60 11.26 2.07
N THR A 71 4.08 10.30 2.87
CA THR A 71 4.88 9.19 3.40
C THR A 71 5.49 8.36 2.29
N MET A 72 4.72 8.05 1.23
CA MET A 72 5.20 7.31 0.06
C MET A 72 6.29 8.08 -0.69
N ASP A 73 6.11 9.38 -0.91
CA ASP A 73 7.11 10.17 -1.64
C ASP A 73 8.43 10.33 -0.86
N LEU A 74 8.35 10.58 0.44
CA LEU A 74 9.54 10.63 1.29
C LEU A 74 10.24 9.26 1.35
N THR A 75 9.48 8.17 1.43
CA THR A 75 10.01 6.80 1.39
C THR A 75 10.66 6.51 0.05
N ARG A 76 10.01 6.88 -1.07
CA ARG A 76 10.58 6.75 -2.41
C ARG A 76 11.90 7.51 -2.53
N LYS A 77 11.92 8.79 -2.16
CA LYS A 77 13.12 9.63 -2.21
C LYS A 77 14.27 9.03 -1.41
N GLN A 78 14.03 8.62 -0.15
CA GLN A 78 15.08 7.98 0.65
C GLN A 78 15.52 6.61 0.14
N SER A 79 14.59 5.86 -0.46
CA SER A 79 14.90 4.52 -0.97
C SER A 79 15.70 4.54 -2.27
N THR A 80 15.53 5.61 -3.07
CA THR A 80 16.11 5.67 -4.42
C THR A 80 17.27 6.65 -4.57
N ASN A 81 17.52 7.51 -3.59
CA ASN A 81 18.62 8.49 -3.57
C ASN A 81 19.91 7.87 -3.07
N ILE A 82 20.30 6.73 -3.66
CA ILE A 82 21.45 5.95 -3.22
C ILE A 82 22.06 5.13 -4.37
N GLU A 83 23.37 4.98 -4.34
CA GLU A 83 24.05 4.08 -5.26
C GLU A 83 23.70 2.59 -5.01
N PRO A 84 23.69 1.73 -6.04
CA PRO A 84 23.38 0.33 -5.89
C PRO A 84 24.25 -0.37 -4.83
N GLY A 85 23.62 -1.19 -3.96
CA GLY A 85 24.34 -2.01 -2.98
C GLY A 85 24.92 -1.27 -1.77
N LYS A 86 24.59 0.01 -1.57
CA LYS A 86 25.11 0.81 -0.44
C LYS A 86 24.30 0.72 0.84
N ASP A 87 23.03 0.32 0.76
CA ASP A 87 22.16 0.19 1.94
C ASP A 87 21.15 -0.94 1.72
N PHE A 88 20.70 -1.52 2.84
CA PHE A 88 19.77 -2.64 2.85
C PHE A 88 18.40 -2.24 2.29
N GLY A 89 17.95 -2.94 1.27
CA GLY A 89 16.61 -2.73 0.67
C GLY A 89 16.44 -1.44 -0.12
N LYS A 90 17.50 -0.67 -0.36
CA LYS A 90 17.49 0.59 -1.11
C LYS A 90 18.31 0.49 -2.39
N GLY A 91 17.86 1.15 -3.43
CA GLY A 91 18.54 1.20 -4.72
C GLY A 91 17.84 2.08 -5.74
N PRO A 92 18.46 2.30 -6.90
CA PRO A 92 17.95 3.24 -7.90
C PRO A 92 16.54 2.89 -8.40
N MET A 93 15.86 3.90 -8.96
CA MET A 93 14.61 3.68 -9.70
C MET A 93 14.79 2.64 -10.80
N ASN A 94 13.72 1.91 -11.11
CA ASN A 94 13.67 0.88 -12.15
C ASN A 94 14.70 -0.26 -11.97
N THR A 95 15.06 -0.57 -10.72
CA THR A 95 16.01 -1.63 -10.39
C THR A 95 15.50 -2.44 -9.20
N PHE A 96 15.52 -3.77 -9.31
CA PHE A 96 15.28 -4.63 -8.15
C PHE A 96 16.48 -4.66 -7.21
N VAL A 97 16.20 -4.46 -5.93
CA VAL A 97 17.13 -4.70 -4.84
C VAL A 97 16.69 -5.97 -4.12
N ASN A 98 17.53 -6.98 -4.13
CA ASN A 98 17.26 -8.28 -3.53
C ASN A 98 17.85 -8.36 -2.13
N ILE A 99 17.04 -8.76 -1.16
CA ILE A 99 17.48 -9.03 0.21
C ILE A 99 17.94 -10.47 0.26
N PRO A 100 19.22 -10.75 0.58
CA PRO A 100 19.79 -12.08 0.41
C PRO A 100 19.49 -13.04 1.57
N GLU A 101 19.12 -12.53 2.74
CA GLU A 101 18.97 -13.33 3.96
C GLU A 101 17.98 -12.74 4.94
N TYR A 102 17.60 -13.49 5.95
CA TYR A 102 16.81 -12.98 7.06
C TYR A 102 17.61 -11.95 7.87
N PRO A 103 16.94 -10.97 8.48
CA PRO A 103 17.63 -10.00 9.32
C PRO A 103 18.23 -10.68 10.55
N PRO A 104 19.52 -10.44 10.87
CA PRO A 104 20.15 -10.99 12.07
C PRO A 104 19.52 -10.40 13.35
N ALA A 105 19.69 -11.07 14.49
CA ALA A 105 19.16 -10.65 15.78
C ALA A 105 19.57 -9.22 16.19
N THR A 106 20.71 -8.75 15.68
CA THR A 106 21.27 -7.42 15.95
C THR A 106 20.62 -6.30 15.15
N MET A 107 19.91 -6.62 14.06
CA MET A 107 19.26 -5.62 13.20
C MET A 107 18.01 -5.06 13.87
N LYS A 108 17.99 -3.75 14.11
CA LYS A 108 16.88 -3.02 14.75
C LYS A 108 16.34 -1.87 13.89
N THR A 109 16.49 -1.99 12.54
CA THR A 109 16.06 -0.96 11.59
C THR A 109 14.66 -1.18 11.03
N VAL A 110 14.17 -2.43 11.04
CA VAL A 110 12.85 -2.80 10.54
C VAL A 110 12.06 -3.46 11.68
N VAL A 111 10.93 -2.86 12.03
CA VAL A 111 10.01 -3.41 13.05
C VAL A 111 9.24 -4.60 12.47
N ARG A 112 9.11 -5.67 13.23
CA ARG A 112 8.42 -6.92 12.87
C ARG A 112 8.93 -7.52 11.56
N PRO A 113 10.25 -7.74 11.42
CA PRO A 113 10.82 -8.29 10.20
C PRO A 113 10.26 -9.69 9.89
N ASN A 114 10.35 -10.07 8.63
CA ASN A 114 9.83 -11.32 8.12
C ASN A 114 10.90 -12.43 8.18
N PHE A 115 10.49 -13.64 8.54
CA PHE A 115 11.33 -14.84 8.58
C PHE A 115 10.73 -15.99 7.74
N ASP A 116 9.97 -15.65 6.70
CA ASP A 116 9.31 -16.61 5.80
C ASP A 116 9.70 -16.40 4.34
N THR A 117 10.06 -15.16 3.98
CA THR A 117 10.32 -14.77 2.59
C THR A 117 11.53 -13.86 2.50
N LEU A 118 12.27 -13.95 1.39
CA LEU A 118 13.25 -12.94 0.99
C LEU A 118 12.61 -11.91 0.08
N TYR A 119 12.99 -10.64 0.25
CA TYR A 119 12.39 -9.52 -0.47
C TYR A 119 13.13 -9.18 -1.75
N SER A 120 12.38 -8.76 -2.76
CA SER A 120 12.87 -8.12 -3.98
C SER A 120 12.10 -6.81 -4.15
N ILE A 121 12.74 -5.68 -3.90
CA ILE A 121 12.12 -4.36 -3.82
C ILE A 121 12.50 -3.53 -5.03
N ALA A 122 11.55 -2.85 -5.66
CA ALA A 122 11.81 -1.89 -6.73
C ALA A 122 10.87 -0.70 -6.63
N TRP A 123 11.37 0.48 -7.00
CA TRP A 123 10.56 1.64 -7.30
C TRP A 123 10.56 1.86 -8.81
N LEU A 124 9.38 1.93 -9.43
CA LEU A 124 9.23 2.17 -10.85
C LEU A 124 8.98 3.65 -11.09
N ASP A 125 9.67 4.22 -12.08
CA ASP A 125 9.43 5.55 -12.63
C ASP A 125 8.84 5.37 -14.03
N LEU A 126 7.56 5.74 -14.18
CA LEU A 126 6.80 5.67 -15.42
C LEU A 126 6.62 7.05 -16.05
N THR A 127 7.29 8.09 -15.54
CA THR A 127 7.11 9.47 -16.02
C THR A 127 7.57 9.68 -17.45
N ALA A 128 8.60 8.94 -17.86
CA ALA A 128 9.15 9.04 -19.21
C ALA A 128 8.57 7.98 -20.16
N GLU A 129 8.45 6.74 -19.71
CA GLU A 129 7.98 5.61 -20.51
C GLU A 129 7.49 4.46 -19.62
N PRO A 130 6.71 3.49 -20.15
CA PRO A 130 6.42 2.24 -19.48
C PRO A 130 7.67 1.41 -19.20
N VAL A 131 7.57 0.52 -18.23
CA VAL A 131 8.60 -0.48 -17.95
C VAL A 131 8.05 -1.90 -18.05
N ILE A 132 8.91 -2.86 -18.35
CA ILE A 132 8.60 -4.28 -18.30
C ILE A 132 9.15 -4.84 -16.99
N VAL A 133 8.28 -5.34 -16.14
CA VAL A 133 8.63 -6.13 -14.97
C VAL A 133 8.61 -7.59 -15.37
N SER A 134 9.76 -8.26 -15.28
CA SER A 134 9.90 -9.68 -15.61
C SER A 134 10.01 -10.50 -14.34
N ALA A 135 9.33 -11.65 -14.28
CA ALA A 135 9.45 -12.66 -13.26
C ALA A 135 9.92 -13.98 -13.90
N PRO A 136 10.89 -14.69 -13.32
CA PRO A 136 11.33 -15.99 -13.80
C PRO A 136 10.30 -17.07 -13.44
N ASP A 137 10.44 -18.26 -14.02
CA ASP A 137 9.77 -19.46 -13.51
C ASP A 137 10.27 -19.76 -12.09
N THR A 138 9.38 -19.85 -11.12
CA THR A 138 9.71 -20.12 -9.72
C THR A 138 9.58 -21.60 -9.36
N GLY A 139 9.27 -22.47 -10.32
CA GLY A 139 9.13 -23.92 -10.11
C GLY A 139 8.03 -24.29 -9.11
N GLY A 140 6.91 -23.55 -9.10
CA GLY A 140 5.82 -23.76 -8.16
C GLY A 140 6.01 -23.06 -6.80
N ARG A 141 7.16 -22.42 -6.55
CA ARG A 141 7.45 -21.71 -5.29
C ARG A 141 6.57 -20.47 -5.16
N TYR A 142 6.01 -20.28 -3.97
CA TYR A 142 5.22 -19.09 -3.64
C TYR A 142 6.08 -17.82 -3.79
N TYR A 143 5.57 -16.88 -4.56
CA TYR A 143 6.08 -15.52 -4.67
C TYR A 143 4.92 -14.55 -4.96
N LEU A 144 5.14 -13.28 -4.71
CA LEU A 144 4.25 -12.18 -5.13
C LEU A 144 5.07 -10.92 -5.37
N LEU A 145 4.61 -10.11 -6.32
CA LEU A 145 5.13 -8.78 -6.65
C LEU A 145 4.02 -7.74 -6.50
N PRO A 146 3.53 -7.45 -5.29
CA PRO A 146 2.51 -6.44 -5.09
C PRO A 146 3.03 -5.09 -5.56
N MET A 147 2.25 -4.42 -6.39
CA MET A 147 2.51 -3.10 -6.96
C MET A 147 1.59 -2.10 -6.29
N LEU A 148 2.18 -1.17 -5.55
CA LEU A 148 1.48 -0.12 -4.83
C LEU A 148 1.61 1.18 -5.58
N ASP A 149 0.51 1.90 -5.69
CA ASP A 149 0.51 3.27 -6.19
C ASP A 149 0.97 4.27 -5.11
N MET A 150 1.06 5.54 -5.45
CA MET A 150 1.52 6.59 -4.52
C MET A 150 0.50 6.89 -3.40
N TRP A 151 -0.72 6.37 -3.48
CA TRP A 151 -1.72 6.42 -2.42
C TRP A 151 -1.68 5.20 -1.48
N THR A 152 -0.73 4.27 -1.71
CA THR A 152 -0.53 3.00 -1.00
C THR A 152 -1.53 1.89 -1.33
N ASP A 153 -2.37 2.08 -2.33
CA ASP A 153 -3.28 1.02 -2.79
C ASP A 153 -2.53 0.00 -3.66
N VAL A 154 -2.72 -1.28 -3.38
CA VAL A 154 -2.20 -2.38 -4.20
C VAL A 154 -3.12 -2.54 -5.41
N PHE A 155 -2.72 -2.00 -6.56
CA PHE A 155 -3.52 -2.07 -7.78
C PHE A 155 -3.25 -3.31 -8.62
N ALA A 156 -2.13 -4.00 -8.39
CA ALA A 156 -1.79 -5.28 -9.01
C ALA A 156 -0.91 -6.10 -8.06
N SER A 157 -1.05 -7.43 -8.10
CA SER A 157 -0.23 -8.35 -7.31
C SER A 157 0.12 -9.60 -8.13
N PRO A 158 0.97 -9.46 -9.19
CA PRO A 158 1.46 -10.63 -9.92
C PRO A 158 2.15 -11.62 -8.98
N GLY A 159 1.94 -12.92 -9.23
CA GLY A 159 2.56 -13.95 -8.41
C GLY A 159 1.75 -15.23 -8.34
N TRP A 160 2.13 -16.09 -7.42
CA TRP A 160 1.62 -17.45 -7.26
C TRP A 160 0.09 -17.55 -7.29
N ARG A 161 -0.62 -16.62 -6.64
CA ARG A 161 -2.08 -16.62 -6.54
C ARG A 161 -2.78 -16.11 -7.82
N THR A 162 -2.21 -15.12 -8.51
CA THR A 162 -2.88 -14.36 -9.57
C THR A 162 -2.43 -14.74 -10.97
N THR A 163 -1.12 -14.83 -11.19
CA THR A 163 -0.52 -15.07 -12.52
C THR A 163 0.20 -16.41 -12.62
N GLY A 164 0.25 -17.18 -11.52
CA GLY A 164 0.93 -18.46 -11.48
C GLY A 164 2.44 -18.30 -11.24
N THR A 165 3.18 -19.39 -11.50
CA THR A 165 4.61 -19.51 -11.16
C THR A 165 5.53 -19.64 -12.36
N GLN A 166 4.98 -19.64 -13.56
CA GLN A 166 5.73 -19.66 -14.81
C GLN A 166 6.41 -18.32 -15.08
N ALA A 167 7.46 -18.31 -15.88
CA ALA A 167 8.10 -17.06 -16.32
C ALA A 167 7.06 -16.14 -16.97
N SER A 168 7.05 -14.89 -16.59
CA SER A 168 6.03 -13.92 -17.04
C SER A 168 6.60 -12.52 -17.18
N ASN A 169 6.01 -11.73 -18.07
CA ASN A 169 6.36 -10.33 -18.26
C ASN A 169 5.11 -9.45 -18.09
N PHE A 170 5.30 -8.29 -17.46
CA PHE A 170 4.25 -7.32 -17.16
C PHE A 170 4.68 -5.96 -17.70
N LEU A 171 3.98 -5.46 -18.72
CA LEU A 171 4.12 -4.08 -19.20
C LEU A 171 3.38 -3.16 -18.24
N VAL A 172 4.10 -2.51 -17.34
CA VAL A 172 3.55 -1.53 -16.41
C VAL A 172 3.60 -0.16 -17.08
N ALA A 173 2.43 0.42 -17.34
CA ALA A 173 2.29 1.66 -18.08
C ALA A 173 1.53 2.74 -17.28
N PRO A 174 1.83 4.03 -17.45
CA PRO A 174 1.04 5.09 -16.85
C PRO A 174 -0.41 5.03 -17.32
N LEU A 175 -1.36 5.40 -16.47
CA LEU A 175 -2.77 5.43 -16.83
C LEU A 175 -3.00 6.30 -18.08
N GLY A 176 -3.72 5.73 -19.04
CA GLY A 176 -4.01 6.40 -20.32
C GLY A 176 -2.88 6.37 -21.34
N TRP A 177 -1.76 5.71 -21.06
CA TRP A 177 -0.68 5.56 -22.03
C TRP A 177 -1.13 4.77 -23.26
N ARG A 178 -1.00 5.37 -24.47
CA ARG A 178 -1.28 4.75 -25.76
C ARG A 178 -2.50 3.83 -25.74
N PRO A 179 -3.73 4.35 -25.50
CA PRO A 179 -4.94 3.53 -25.49
C PRO A 179 -5.20 2.87 -26.85
N ASP A 180 -4.71 3.46 -27.95
CA ASP A 180 -4.73 2.92 -29.31
C ASP A 180 -3.92 1.61 -29.47
N LEU A 181 -2.95 1.36 -28.59
CA LEU A 181 -2.13 0.15 -28.58
C LEU A 181 -2.55 -0.88 -27.53
N ARG A 182 -3.67 -0.66 -26.82
CA ARG A 182 -4.06 -1.53 -25.68
C ARG A 182 -4.06 -3.03 -26.06
N ASP A 183 -4.53 -3.36 -27.24
CA ASP A 183 -4.66 -4.73 -27.73
C ASP A 183 -3.55 -5.13 -28.71
N ARG A 184 -2.64 -4.22 -29.08
CA ARG A 184 -1.58 -4.45 -30.08
C ARG A 184 -0.18 -4.15 -29.57
N PHE A 185 0.00 -3.85 -28.29
CA PHE A 185 1.31 -3.49 -27.70
C PHE A 185 2.34 -4.61 -27.84
N ILE A 186 1.90 -5.88 -27.80
CA ILE A 186 2.79 -7.05 -27.98
C ILE A 186 3.46 -7.01 -29.35
N GLU A 187 2.69 -6.80 -30.42
CA GLU A 187 3.19 -6.76 -31.79
C GLU A 187 4.05 -5.52 -32.03
N GLU A 188 3.58 -4.36 -31.58
CA GLU A 188 4.25 -3.07 -31.75
C GLU A 188 5.64 -3.07 -31.13
N PHE A 189 5.78 -3.60 -29.92
CA PHE A 189 7.06 -3.61 -29.18
C PHE A 189 7.78 -4.97 -29.24
N LYS A 190 7.27 -5.93 -30.02
CA LYS A 190 7.85 -7.29 -30.16
C LYS A 190 8.05 -7.98 -28.80
N LEU A 191 7.08 -7.88 -27.92
CA LEU A 191 7.07 -8.49 -26.62
C LEU A 191 6.69 -9.97 -26.70
N PRO A 192 7.02 -10.79 -25.67
CA PRO A 192 6.49 -12.14 -25.54
C PRO A 192 4.94 -12.13 -25.60
N LYS A 193 4.35 -13.13 -26.25
CA LYS A 193 2.90 -13.18 -26.49
C LYS A 193 2.05 -13.22 -25.23
N ASP A 194 2.61 -13.69 -24.13
CA ASP A 194 2.01 -13.82 -22.81
C ASP A 194 2.24 -12.59 -21.92
N THR A 195 2.85 -11.53 -22.47
CA THR A 195 3.04 -10.28 -21.73
C THR A 195 1.70 -9.66 -21.37
N GLN A 196 1.49 -9.42 -20.06
CA GLN A 196 0.29 -8.78 -19.55
C GLN A 196 0.51 -7.27 -19.39
N ARG A 197 -0.50 -6.47 -19.77
CA ARG A 197 -0.48 -5.01 -19.54
C ARG A 197 -1.13 -4.70 -18.20
N ILE A 198 -0.46 -3.85 -17.40
CA ILE A 198 -0.92 -3.30 -16.13
C ILE A 198 -0.88 -1.78 -16.24
N ASP A 199 -2.05 -1.14 -16.18
CA ASP A 199 -2.14 0.32 -16.17
C ASP A 199 -1.99 0.82 -14.71
N ALA A 200 -0.91 1.55 -14.43
CA ALA A 200 -0.61 2.07 -13.10
C ALA A 200 -1.40 3.36 -12.82
N PRO A 201 -2.10 3.48 -11.67
CA PRO A 201 -2.87 4.68 -11.31
C PRO A 201 -2.01 5.93 -11.14
N THR A 202 -0.74 5.76 -10.77
CA THR A 202 0.21 6.84 -10.53
C THR A 202 1.52 6.63 -11.29
N PRO A 203 2.27 7.70 -11.61
CA PRO A 203 3.51 7.60 -12.39
C PRO A 203 4.68 6.95 -11.63
N TYR A 204 4.62 6.87 -10.31
CA TYR A 204 5.55 6.10 -9.49
C TYR A 204 4.84 4.91 -8.87
N VAL A 205 5.52 3.77 -8.81
CA VAL A 205 5.00 2.51 -8.27
C VAL A 205 6.03 1.87 -7.35
N TRP A 206 5.58 1.38 -6.21
CA TRP A 206 6.42 0.60 -5.31
C TRP A 206 6.12 -0.88 -5.43
N VAL A 207 7.11 -1.68 -5.81
CA VAL A 207 7.02 -3.14 -5.87
C VAL A 207 7.71 -3.71 -4.62
N ILE A 208 6.95 -4.46 -3.80
CA ILE A 208 7.49 -5.09 -2.59
C ILE A 208 7.41 -6.60 -2.76
N GLY A 209 8.26 -7.12 -3.63
CA GLY A 209 8.33 -8.54 -3.96
C GLY A 209 8.73 -9.40 -2.76
N ARG A 210 8.15 -10.60 -2.68
CA ARG A 210 8.46 -11.61 -1.66
C ARG A 210 8.55 -12.97 -2.31
N THR A 211 9.60 -13.74 -1.99
CA THR A 211 9.79 -15.13 -2.43
C THR A 211 9.95 -16.02 -1.20
N LYS A 212 9.10 -17.05 -1.07
CA LYS A 212 9.18 -18.00 0.06
C LYS A 212 10.55 -18.63 0.15
N THR A 213 11.05 -18.79 1.38
CA THR A 213 12.26 -19.56 1.68
C THR A 213 12.05 -20.42 2.93
N ASP A 214 12.69 -21.57 2.94
CA ASP A 214 12.75 -22.48 4.12
C ASP A 214 13.94 -22.14 5.05
N GLY A 215 14.48 -20.93 4.93
CA GLY A 215 15.62 -20.43 5.69
C GLY A 215 16.98 -20.66 5.03
N PRO A 216 18.10 -20.56 5.78
CA PRO A 216 19.44 -20.50 5.22
C PRO A 216 19.81 -21.62 4.24
N LYS A 217 19.28 -22.82 4.44
CA LYS A 217 19.54 -23.97 3.55
C LYS A 217 18.94 -23.81 2.15
N ASP A 218 18.00 -22.91 1.98
CA ASP A 218 17.22 -22.71 0.77
C ASP A 218 17.57 -21.38 0.06
N TYR A 219 18.44 -20.55 0.65
CA TYR A 219 18.78 -19.23 0.11
C TYR A 219 19.31 -19.29 -1.32
N ASP A 220 20.18 -20.21 -1.65
CA ASP A 220 20.75 -20.34 -3.01
C ASP A 220 19.68 -20.55 -4.08
N ALA A 221 18.64 -21.33 -3.77
CA ALA A 221 17.51 -21.53 -4.68
C ALA A 221 16.68 -20.25 -4.84
N VAL A 222 16.46 -19.52 -3.74
CA VAL A 222 15.73 -18.25 -3.77
C VAL A 222 16.53 -17.17 -4.48
N HIS A 223 17.84 -17.08 -4.28
CA HIS A 223 18.70 -16.10 -4.97
C HIS A 223 18.66 -16.27 -6.50
N LYS A 224 18.58 -17.52 -7.01
CA LYS A 224 18.40 -17.76 -8.45
C LYS A 224 17.09 -17.17 -8.97
N ILE A 225 16.01 -17.27 -8.19
CA ILE A 225 14.72 -16.66 -8.54
C ILE A 225 14.84 -15.14 -8.47
N GLN A 226 15.39 -14.60 -7.38
CA GLN A 226 15.55 -13.14 -7.20
C GLN A 226 16.39 -12.53 -8.34
N ALA A 227 17.42 -13.20 -8.80
CA ALA A 227 18.25 -12.76 -9.94
C ALA A 227 17.49 -12.69 -11.26
N GLY A 228 16.35 -13.41 -11.36
CA GLY A 228 15.48 -13.40 -12.52
C GLY A 228 14.47 -12.25 -12.53
N PHE A 229 14.20 -11.59 -11.39
CA PHE A 229 13.35 -10.40 -11.36
C PHE A 229 14.08 -9.21 -11.99
N LYS A 230 13.45 -8.59 -12.98
CA LYS A 230 14.04 -7.46 -13.74
C LYS A 230 13.03 -6.36 -13.97
N VAL A 231 13.52 -5.13 -14.04
CA VAL A 231 12.78 -3.98 -14.57
C VAL A 231 13.53 -3.50 -15.79
N THR A 232 12.84 -3.41 -16.92
CA THR A 232 13.43 -2.97 -18.20
C THR A 232 12.57 -1.85 -18.78
N PRO A 233 13.10 -0.63 -18.97
CA PRO A 233 12.39 0.41 -19.71
C PRO A 233 11.97 -0.10 -21.09
N LEU A 234 10.78 0.24 -21.57
CA LEU A 234 10.24 -0.28 -22.83
C LEU A 234 11.15 0.01 -24.01
N SER A 235 11.76 1.19 -24.06
CA SER A 235 12.73 1.59 -25.09
C SER A 235 14.01 0.75 -25.10
N ARG A 236 14.29 0.04 -24.00
CA ARG A 236 15.46 -0.82 -23.81
C ARG A 236 15.17 -2.32 -23.97
N TRP A 237 13.91 -2.68 -24.23
CA TRP A 237 13.53 -4.08 -24.41
C TRP A 237 14.31 -4.74 -25.57
N GLY A 238 14.87 -5.92 -25.31
CA GLY A 238 15.68 -6.66 -26.26
C GLY A 238 17.10 -6.10 -26.50
N LYS A 239 17.51 -5.05 -25.78
CA LYS A 239 18.85 -4.45 -25.84
C LYS A 239 19.71 -4.88 -24.66
N THR A 240 21.02 -4.77 -24.82
CA THR A 240 21.97 -5.02 -23.73
C THR A 240 21.68 -4.08 -22.54
N PRO A 241 21.61 -4.59 -21.31
CA PRO A 241 21.45 -3.77 -20.13
C PRO A 241 22.60 -2.76 -19.98
N GLU A 242 22.27 -1.54 -19.62
CA GLU A 242 23.25 -0.50 -19.27
C GLU A 242 23.30 -0.33 -17.75
N PRO A 243 24.47 0.02 -17.20
CA PRO A 243 24.56 0.37 -15.77
C PRO A 243 23.64 1.52 -15.42
N VAL A 244 22.90 1.38 -14.33
CA VAL A 244 22.04 2.45 -13.82
C VAL A 244 22.92 3.53 -13.22
N GLN A 245 22.79 4.75 -13.73
CA GLN A 245 23.43 5.93 -13.15
C GLN A 245 22.51 6.61 -12.17
N VAL A 246 22.98 6.89 -10.98
CA VAL A 246 22.23 7.60 -9.95
C VAL A 246 22.76 9.01 -9.80
N LYS A 247 21.87 9.98 -9.90
CA LYS A 247 22.17 11.34 -9.51
C LYS A 247 21.67 11.54 -8.08
N ILE A 248 22.61 11.59 -7.14
CA ILE A 248 22.31 11.83 -5.73
C ILE A 248 21.82 13.27 -5.55
N ASP A 249 20.65 13.43 -4.94
CA ASP A 249 20.07 14.71 -4.55
C ASP A 249 20.46 15.01 -3.08
N PRO A 250 21.35 15.98 -2.83
CA PRO A 250 21.80 16.29 -1.47
C PRO A 250 20.72 16.97 -0.62
N THR A 251 19.58 17.37 -1.19
CA THR A 251 18.47 18.01 -0.45
C THR A 251 17.55 17.00 0.24
N VAL A 252 17.66 15.71 -0.11
CA VAL A 252 16.88 14.65 0.52
C VAL A 252 17.42 14.36 1.91
N ASP A 253 16.56 14.48 2.93
CA ASP A 253 16.92 14.06 4.28
C ASP A 253 16.98 12.52 4.35
N MET A 254 18.19 11.98 4.30
CA MET A 254 18.46 10.55 4.36
C MET A 254 18.50 9.96 5.79
N LYS A 255 18.39 10.82 6.83
CA LYS A 255 18.60 10.42 8.24
C LYS A 255 17.29 10.28 9.00
N THR A 256 16.40 11.25 8.88
CA THR A 256 15.12 11.24 9.59
C THR A 256 14.15 10.27 8.91
N PRO A 257 13.63 9.25 9.60
CA PRO A 257 12.67 8.33 9.00
C PRO A 257 11.46 9.05 8.38
N PRO A 258 10.93 8.62 7.23
CA PRO A 258 9.80 9.28 6.56
C PRO A 258 8.60 9.53 7.47
N LYS A 259 8.23 8.54 8.31
CA LYS A 259 7.17 8.71 9.31
C LYS A 259 7.41 9.92 10.23
N ILE A 260 8.62 10.07 10.74
CA ILE A 260 8.96 11.18 11.66
C ILE A 260 8.91 12.50 10.91
N GLN A 261 9.41 12.56 9.67
CA GLN A 261 9.31 13.78 8.85
C GLN A 261 7.85 14.20 8.66
N VAL A 262 6.95 13.26 8.37
CA VAL A 262 5.51 13.56 8.19
C VAL A 262 4.85 13.95 9.51
N ASP A 263 5.09 13.19 10.58
CA ASP A 263 4.45 13.41 11.89
C ASP A 263 4.82 14.77 12.52
N THR A 264 6.02 15.27 12.21
CA THR A 264 6.54 16.55 12.77
C THR A 264 6.41 17.72 11.81
N MET A 265 5.82 17.51 10.61
CA MET A 265 5.68 18.56 9.61
C MET A 265 4.61 19.57 10.03
N SER A 266 4.94 20.86 9.97
CA SER A 266 3.96 21.94 10.21
C SER A 266 2.88 21.98 9.12
N ALA A 267 1.72 22.52 9.43
CA ALA A 267 0.58 22.54 8.51
C ALA A 267 0.90 23.21 7.16
N ASP A 268 1.59 24.35 7.19
CA ASP A 268 2.01 25.09 6.00
C ASP A 268 2.88 24.23 5.08
N LYS A 269 3.89 23.54 5.65
CA LYS A 269 4.78 22.65 4.91
C LYS A 269 4.04 21.42 4.39
N PHE A 270 3.20 20.81 5.23
CA PHE A 270 2.45 19.60 4.89
C PHE A 270 1.54 19.83 3.68
N PHE A 271 0.69 20.87 3.73
CA PHE A 271 -0.25 21.14 2.65
C PHE A 271 0.43 21.67 1.40
N SER A 272 1.50 22.47 1.55
CA SER A 272 2.30 22.92 0.39
C SER A 272 2.98 21.73 -0.29
N TYR A 273 3.54 20.79 0.47
CA TYR A 273 4.15 19.58 -0.07
C TYR A 273 3.14 18.70 -0.79
N ALA A 274 1.97 18.49 -0.18
CA ALA A 274 0.87 17.73 -0.79
C ALA A 274 0.40 18.35 -2.11
N ALA A 275 0.25 19.68 -2.17
CA ALA A 275 -0.16 20.39 -3.37
C ALA A 275 0.87 20.25 -4.52
N GLU A 276 2.15 20.30 -4.20
CA GLU A 276 3.21 20.05 -5.20
C GLU A 276 3.15 18.61 -5.73
N LEU A 277 2.88 17.63 -4.87
CA LEU A 277 2.69 16.25 -5.31
C LEU A 277 1.47 16.08 -6.21
N LEU A 278 0.36 16.77 -5.94
CA LEU A 278 -0.84 16.72 -6.78
C LEU A 278 -0.65 17.27 -8.20
N LYS A 279 0.45 17.93 -8.51
CA LYS A 279 0.80 18.33 -9.88
C LYS A 279 1.24 17.14 -10.73
N VAL A 280 1.76 16.10 -10.09
CA VAL A 280 2.33 14.93 -10.76
C VAL A 280 1.53 13.65 -10.47
N ILE A 281 1.03 13.51 -9.24
CA ILE A 281 0.32 12.32 -8.77
C ILE A 281 -1.18 12.59 -8.85
N PRO A 282 -1.91 11.95 -9.78
CA PRO A 282 -3.35 12.12 -9.89
C PRO A 282 -4.08 11.50 -8.69
N PRO A 283 -5.18 12.12 -8.22
CA PRO A 283 -6.12 11.48 -7.31
C PRO A 283 -6.77 10.25 -7.96
N HIS A 284 -7.25 9.32 -7.14
CA HIS A 284 -8.15 8.29 -7.64
C HIS A 284 -9.48 8.89 -8.10
N ILE A 285 -10.14 8.25 -9.04
CA ILE A 285 -11.42 8.72 -9.57
C ILE A 285 -12.50 8.83 -8.48
N THR A 286 -12.39 8.03 -7.44
CA THR A 286 -13.30 8.01 -6.29
C THR A 286 -13.08 9.15 -5.31
N ASP A 287 -11.98 9.91 -5.43
CA ASP A 287 -11.61 11.00 -4.51
C ASP A 287 -12.28 12.34 -4.86
N GLY A 288 -13.11 12.38 -5.91
CA GLY A 288 -13.81 13.60 -6.32
C GLY A 288 -14.47 14.40 -5.19
N PRO A 289 -15.16 13.77 -4.21
CA PRO A 289 -15.76 14.47 -3.09
C PRO A 289 -14.77 15.22 -2.20
N ILE A 290 -13.63 14.61 -1.80
CA ILE A 290 -12.62 15.30 -0.99
C ILE A 290 -11.92 16.39 -1.79
N ILE A 291 -11.59 16.15 -3.06
CA ILE A 291 -11.00 17.15 -3.97
C ILE A 291 -11.91 18.39 -4.07
N ALA A 292 -13.22 18.20 -4.19
CA ALA A 292 -14.16 19.33 -4.25
C ALA A 292 -14.20 20.12 -2.93
N ARG A 293 -14.14 19.43 -1.78
CA ARG A 293 -14.12 20.10 -0.46
C ARG A 293 -12.83 20.85 -0.20
N MET A 294 -11.68 20.30 -0.56
CA MET A 294 -10.37 20.93 -0.35
C MET A 294 -10.21 22.29 -1.05
N LYS A 295 -10.97 22.56 -2.11
CA LYS A 295 -11.00 23.88 -2.74
C LYS A 295 -11.47 24.98 -1.80
N HIS A 296 -12.30 24.67 -0.78
CA HIS A 296 -12.75 25.64 0.21
C HIS A 296 -11.66 26.09 1.17
N ILE A 297 -10.58 25.32 1.29
CA ILE A 297 -9.39 25.62 2.09
C ILE A 297 -8.18 25.96 1.21
N GLY A 298 -8.39 26.27 -0.08
CA GLY A 298 -7.36 26.74 -1.00
C GLY A 298 -6.47 25.65 -1.61
N ILE A 299 -6.82 24.36 -1.51
CA ILE A 299 -6.08 23.28 -2.13
C ILE A 299 -6.76 22.84 -3.42
N GLU A 300 -6.08 23.00 -4.56
CA GLU A 300 -6.57 22.61 -5.88
C GLU A 300 -5.56 21.73 -6.63
N VAL A 301 -6.06 20.70 -7.31
CA VAL A 301 -5.21 19.80 -8.11
C VAL A 301 -4.49 20.59 -9.20
N GLY A 302 -3.19 20.38 -9.31
CA GLY A 302 -2.32 21.04 -10.31
C GLY A 302 -1.90 22.45 -9.95
N GLN A 303 -2.33 23.01 -8.80
CA GLN A 303 -1.95 24.33 -8.32
C GLN A 303 -1.00 24.26 -7.12
N SER A 304 -0.14 25.26 -6.98
CA SER A 304 0.65 25.45 -5.76
C SER A 304 -0.24 25.99 -4.64
N PHE A 305 0.03 25.57 -3.43
CA PHE A 305 -0.65 26.03 -2.22
C PHE A 305 0.24 27.05 -1.47
N ASP A 306 -0.32 28.20 -1.19
CA ASP A 306 0.35 29.28 -0.45
C ASP A 306 -0.43 29.57 0.84
N PHE A 307 0.03 28.98 1.94
CA PHE A 307 -0.58 29.11 3.26
C PHE A 307 -0.75 30.57 3.69
N ALA A 308 0.21 31.44 3.37
CA ALA A 308 0.20 32.84 3.78
C ALA A 308 -0.89 33.68 3.05
N LYS A 309 -1.38 33.21 1.90
CA LYS A 309 -2.42 33.89 1.13
C LYS A 309 -3.85 33.45 1.48
N LEU A 310 -4.02 32.47 2.36
CA LEU A 310 -5.33 32.02 2.78
C LEU A 310 -6.05 33.08 3.64
N ASP A 311 -7.38 32.95 3.70
CA ASP A 311 -8.16 33.70 4.69
C ASP A 311 -7.61 33.42 6.11
N PRO A 312 -7.47 34.44 6.97
CA PRO A 312 -6.96 34.24 8.35
C PRO A 312 -7.71 33.20 9.17
N VAL A 313 -9.02 33.04 8.94
CA VAL A 313 -9.85 31.99 9.58
C VAL A 313 -9.40 30.62 9.14
N VAL A 314 -9.11 30.44 7.85
CA VAL A 314 -8.60 29.17 7.29
C VAL A 314 -7.19 28.88 7.77
N GLN A 315 -6.30 29.88 7.78
CA GLN A 315 -4.93 29.72 8.32
C GLN A 315 -4.96 29.24 9.76
N LYS A 316 -5.77 29.89 10.61
CA LYS A 316 -5.93 29.53 12.02
C LYS A 316 -6.45 28.09 12.19
N ALA A 317 -7.46 27.73 11.41
CA ALA A 317 -8.03 26.38 11.42
C ALA A 317 -7.00 25.32 11.02
N LEU A 318 -6.28 25.54 9.90
CA LEU A 318 -5.31 24.57 9.40
C LEU A 318 -4.07 24.41 10.29
N ALA A 319 -3.67 25.45 11.03
CA ALA A 319 -2.50 25.40 11.91
C ALA A 319 -2.59 24.27 12.96
N THR A 320 -3.79 23.92 13.42
CA THR A 320 -4.02 22.89 14.46
C THR A 320 -4.38 21.51 13.89
N VAL A 321 -4.55 21.40 12.57
CA VAL A 321 -4.98 20.17 11.90
C VAL A 321 -4.00 19.00 12.10
N PRO A 322 -2.67 19.14 11.97
CA PRO A 322 -1.77 18.00 12.13
C PRO A 322 -1.93 17.30 13.49
N GLU A 323 -1.97 18.07 14.55
CA GLU A 323 -2.17 17.53 15.92
C GLU A 323 -3.54 16.85 16.06
N SER A 324 -4.60 17.49 15.59
CA SER A 324 -5.97 16.96 15.65
C SER A 324 -6.13 15.67 14.86
N ALA A 325 -5.56 15.61 13.66
CA ALA A 325 -5.61 14.42 12.81
C ALA A 325 -4.84 13.24 13.42
N GLN A 326 -3.65 13.50 13.99
CA GLN A 326 -2.86 12.46 14.66
C GLN A 326 -3.58 11.90 15.90
N LYS A 327 -4.19 12.76 16.70
CA LYS A 327 -5.04 12.31 17.83
C LYS A 327 -6.22 11.44 17.38
N LEU A 328 -6.83 11.79 16.23
CA LEU A 328 -7.89 10.99 15.62
C LEU A 328 -7.37 9.62 15.15
N MET A 329 -6.18 9.58 14.56
CA MET A 329 -5.53 8.32 14.16
C MET A 329 -5.26 7.44 15.38
N GLU A 330 -4.70 7.99 16.44
CA GLU A 330 -4.42 7.29 17.71
C GLU A 330 -5.71 6.75 18.35
N TRP A 331 -6.73 7.59 18.47
CA TRP A 331 -8.04 7.20 18.99
C TRP A 331 -8.68 6.06 18.22
N LYS A 332 -8.55 6.07 16.88
CA LYS A 332 -9.14 5.05 16.01
C LYS A 332 -8.42 3.71 16.04
N LEU A 333 -7.11 3.70 16.27
CA LEU A 333 -6.24 2.53 16.13
C LEU A 333 -6.76 1.27 16.85
N PRO A 334 -7.22 1.29 18.14
CA PRO A 334 -7.69 0.10 18.83
C PRO A 334 -8.91 -0.57 18.20
N SER A 335 -9.72 0.19 17.46
CA SER A 335 -10.95 -0.28 16.81
C SER A 335 -10.78 -0.63 15.32
N LEU A 336 -9.56 -0.61 14.80
CA LEU A 336 -9.28 -0.83 13.37
C LEU A 336 -9.35 -2.29 12.96
N ALA A 337 -9.12 -3.20 13.88
CA ALA A 337 -9.06 -4.62 13.64
C ALA A 337 -10.06 -5.38 14.53
N ARG A 338 -10.51 -6.53 14.05
CA ARG A 338 -11.30 -7.46 14.83
C ARG A 338 -10.39 -8.20 15.82
N VAL A 339 -10.82 -8.29 17.07
CA VAL A 339 -10.10 -9.05 18.11
C VAL A 339 -10.89 -10.31 18.45
N THR A 340 -10.25 -11.47 18.37
CA THR A 340 -10.81 -12.78 18.73
C THR A 340 -9.73 -13.64 19.37
N ASN A 341 -10.00 -14.28 20.50
CA ASN A 341 -9.06 -15.15 21.22
C ASN A 341 -7.72 -14.44 21.56
N GLY A 342 -7.73 -13.12 21.82
CA GLY A 342 -6.50 -12.34 22.05
C GLY A 342 -5.73 -11.98 20.78
N TRP A 343 -6.23 -12.29 19.58
CA TRP A 343 -5.61 -11.95 18.30
C TRP A 343 -6.35 -10.82 17.61
N SER A 344 -5.60 -9.78 17.26
CA SER A 344 -6.04 -8.66 16.41
C SER A 344 -5.83 -9.01 14.94
N MET A 345 -6.91 -9.02 14.17
CA MET A 345 -6.91 -9.38 12.74
C MET A 345 -7.51 -8.28 11.91
N ASN A 346 -6.80 -7.84 10.89
CA ASN A 346 -7.25 -6.83 9.95
C ASN A 346 -7.35 -7.44 8.55
N THR A 347 -8.56 -7.81 8.14
CA THR A 347 -8.85 -8.45 6.85
C THR A 347 -9.76 -7.60 5.96
N ASP A 348 -10.33 -6.52 6.49
CA ASP A 348 -11.22 -5.63 5.78
C ASP A 348 -10.45 -4.41 5.26
N THR A 349 -10.66 -4.03 4.01
CA THR A 349 -10.07 -2.83 3.38
C THR A 349 -8.56 -2.65 3.62
N MET A 350 -7.78 -3.76 3.62
CA MET A 350 -6.31 -3.71 3.70
C MET A 350 -5.72 -3.77 2.30
N GLY A 351 -4.69 -2.96 2.06
CA GLY A 351 -4.00 -2.87 0.78
C GLY A 351 -4.80 -2.15 -0.32
N VAL A 352 -6.13 -2.04 -0.20
CA VAL A 352 -7.01 -1.16 -1.00
C VAL A 352 -8.01 -0.53 -0.04
N TYR A 353 -7.97 0.79 0.10
CA TYR A 353 -8.68 1.50 1.16
C TYR A 353 -9.91 2.27 0.68
N GLY A 354 -10.00 2.54 -0.64
CA GLY A 354 -11.04 3.42 -1.20
C GLY A 354 -11.02 4.79 -0.51
N ASN A 355 -12.19 5.27 -0.10
CA ASN A 355 -12.32 6.55 0.59
C ASN A 355 -12.14 6.46 2.12
N TYR A 356 -11.65 5.34 2.65
CA TYR A 356 -11.38 5.22 4.09
C TYR A 356 -9.99 5.79 4.42
N TYR A 357 -9.82 7.10 4.20
CA TYR A 357 -8.56 7.82 4.35
C TYR A 357 -7.94 7.70 5.74
N LEU A 358 -8.78 7.69 6.80
CA LEU A 358 -8.30 7.51 8.17
C LEU A 358 -7.59 6.16 8.35
N LYS A 359 -8.15 5.07 7.85
CA LYS A 359 -7.50 3.75 7.91
C LYS A 359 -6.23 3.72 7.08
N ARG A 360 -6.27 4.27 5.87
CA ARG A 360 -5.10 4.36 4.98
C ARG A 360 -3.94 5.12 5.64
N ALA A 361 -4.23 6.26 6.29
CA ALA A 361 -3.24 7.04 7.03
C ALA A 361 -2.64 6.25 8.19
N ILE A 362 -3.47 5.59 9.01
CA ILE A 362 -3.00 4.78 10.15
C ILE A 362 -2.12 3.61 9.67
N VAL A 363 -2.54 2.90 8.62
CA VAL A 363 -1.72 1.80 8.07
C VAL A 363 -0.42 2.34 7.50
N SER A 364 -0.42 3.49 6.81
CA SER A 364 0.80 4.12 6.32
C SER A 364 1.76 4.53 7.44
N GLN A 365 1.22 4.97 8.58
CA GLN A 365 2.02 5.35 9.75
C GLN A 365 2.67 4.15 10.46
N LEU A 366 1.98 2.99 10.51
CA LEU A 366 2.37 1.85 11.34
C LEU A 366 2.95 0.68 10.56
N GLY A 367 2.66 0.57 9.27
CA GLY A 367 3.05 -0.57 8.44
C GLY A 367 2.87 -0.29 6.96
N LEU A 368 3.57 0.72 6.46
CA LEU A 368 3.56 1.09 5.04
C LEU A 368 3.85 -0.13 4.15
N GLY A 369 3.07 -0.30 3.08
CA GLY A 369 3.25 -1.40 2.13
C GLY A 369 2.49 -2.68 2.50
N ALA A 370 1.27 -2.55 3.02
CA ALA A 370 0.40 -3.68 3.32
C ALA A 370 0.03 -4.50 2.07
N ASN A 371 -0.06 -5.82 2.24
CA ASN A 371 -0.56 -6.72 1.19
C ASN A 371 -2.10 -6.71 1.13
N LEU A 372 -2.63 -7.21 0.02
CA LEU A 372 -4.03 -7.64 -0.05
C LEU A 372 -4.26 -8.81 0.92
N PRO A 373 -5.41 -8.88 1.60
CA PRO A 373 -5.72 -9.96 2.53
C PRO A 373 -5.66 -11.35 1.87
N GLU A 374 -5.99 -11.45 0.59
CA GLU A 374 -5.94 -12.69 -0.19
C GLU A 374 -4.50 -13.18 -0.43
N ASP A 375 -3.52 -12.28 -0.37
CA ASP A 375 -2.11 -12.64 -0.50
C ASP A 375 -1.49 -12.98 0.85
N ALA A 376 -1.70 -12.13 1.88
CA ALA A 376 -1.19 -12.40 3.22
C ALA A 376 -1.91 -11.57 4.28
N ILE A 377 -2.16 -12.16 5.44
CA ILE A 377 -2.66 -11.46 6.64
C ILE A 377 -1.74 -11.72 7.84
N TYR A 378 -1.82 -10.81 8.80
CA TYR A 378 -0.87 -10.74 9.92
C TYR A 378 -1.59 -10.60 11.26
N PRO A 379 -2.24 -11.68 11.78
CA PRO A 379 -2.81 -11.65 13.13
C PRO A 379 -1.74 -11.35 14.19
N MET A 380 -1.98 -10.31 15.00
CA MET A 380 -1.11 -9.96 16.11
C MET A 380 -1.73 -10.36 17.44
N ASN A 381 -0.99 -11.10 18.27
CA ASN A 381 -1.46 -11.46 19.59
C ASN A 381 -1.32 -10.27 20.55
N LEU A 382 -2.38 -9.94 21.26
CA LEU A 382 -2.47 -8.85 22.23
C LEU A 382 -2.31 -9.32 23.69
N GLY A 383 -2.36 -10.65 23.93
CA GLY A 383 -2.25 -11.21 25.28
C GLY A 383 -2.64 -12.68 25.34
N ASP A 384 -2.53 -13.25 26.53
CA ASP A 384 -2.96 -14.62 26.83
C ASP A 384 -4.50 -14.74 26.89
N GLU A 385 -5.01 -15.93 27.23
CA GLU A 385 -6.44 -16.22 27.35
C GLU A 385 -7.16 -15.35 28.38
N THR A 386 -6.41 -14.72 29.30
CA THR A 386 -6.94 -13.79 30.32
C THR A 386 -6.84 -12.33 29.89
N GLY A 387 -6.27 -12.05 28.71
CA GLY A 387 -6.02 -10.70 28.18
C GLY A 387 -4.76 -10.04 28.75
N LYS A 388 -3.90 -10.75 29.46
CA LYS A 388 -2.65 -10.21 29.99
C LYS A 388 -1.55 -10.27 28.92
N PRO A 389 -0.70 -9.24 28.79
CA PRO A 389 0.47 -9.27 27.94
C PRO A 389 1.35 -10.50 28.21
N LEU A 390 1.96 -11.05 27.15
CA LEU A 390 2.87 -12.19 27.28
C LEU A 390 4.20 -11.75 27.89
N ASP A 391 4.71 -12.58 28.81
CA ASP A 391 5.99 -12.35 29.48
C ASP A 391 6.73 -13.68 29.63
N GLY A 392 8.00 -13.74 29.24
CA GLY A 392 8.83 -14.93 29.28
C GLY A 392 9.21 -15.45 30.68
N ALA A 393 8.79 -14.79 31.77
CA ALA A 393 8.74 -15.38 33.06
C ALA A 393 7.74 -16.55 33.16
N ASN A 394 6.83 -16.65 32.19
CA ASN A 394 5.80 -17.69 32.10
C ASN A 394 6.03 -18.56 30.87
N ASN A 395 5.34 -19.71 30.82
CA ASN A 395 5.30 -20.61 29.69
C ASN A 395 3.93 -20.49 29.04
N TYR A 396 3.89 -20.54 27.70
CA TYR A 396 2.65 -20.45 26.92
C TYR A 396 2.59 -21.56 25.88
N THR A 397 1.36 -21.94 25.52
CA THR A 397 1.10 -22.91 24.45
C THR A 397 -0.02 -22.42 23.57
N ILE A 398 0.12 -22.64 22.28
CA ILE A 398 -0.99 -22.59 21.30
C ILE A 398 -1.30 -24.03 20.91
N HIS A 399 -2.56 -24.41 21.06
CA HIS A 399 -3.06 -25.75 20.70
C HIS A 399 -3.91 -25.66 19.44
N PHE A 400 -3.60 -26.49 18.46
CA PHE A 400 -4.43 -26.70 17.27
C PHE A 400 -5.02 -28.10 17.32
N ASP A 401 -6.34 -28.21 17.38
CA ASP A 401 -7.03 -29.49 17.27
C ASP A 401 -6.68 -30.18 15.94
N LYS A 402 -6.85 -31.50 15.89
CA LYS A 402 -6.67 -32.27 14.67
C LYS A 402 -7.51 -31.69 13.53
N GLY A 403 -6.85 -31.33 12.42
CA GLY A 403 -7.52 -30.76 11.24
C GLY A 403 -7.87 -29.28 11.34
N SER A 404 -7.49 -28.58 12.45
CA SER A 404 -7.78 -27.17 12.69
C SER A 404 -6.56 -26.25 12.55
N LEU A 405 -5.51 -26.71 11.86
CA LEU A 405 -4.37 -25.87 11.50
C LEU A 405 -4.81 -24.65 10.70
N PRO A 406 -4.02 -23.56 10.68
CA PRO A 406 -4.37 -22.37 9.90
C PRO A 406 -4.73 -22.71 8.45
N PRO A 407 -5.97 -22.39 7.98
CA PRO A 407 -6.42 -22.76 6.64
C PRO A 407 -5.87 -21.79 5.61
N VAL A 408 -4.79 -22.20 4.99
CA VAL A 408 -4.09 -21.46 3.94
C VAL A 408 -3.91 -22.32 2.69
N ASN A 409 -3.74 -21.68 1.53
CA ASN A 409 -3.40 -22.38 0.29
C ASN A 409 -1.88 -22.49 0.11
N ALA A 410 -1.10 -21.59 0.74
CA ALA A 410 0.35 -21.60 0.65
C ALA A 410 1.00 -22.10 1.98
N PHE A 411 1.21 -21.24 2.95
CA PHE A 411 1.87 -21.60 4.22
C PHE A 411 1.51 -20.60 5.33
N TRP A 412 1.86 -20.95 6.57
CA TRP A 412 1.72 -20.09 7.73
C TRP A 412 2.96 -20.14 8.63
N SER A 413 3.12 -19.12 9.45
CA SER A 413 4.15 -19.06 10.49
C SER A 413 3.66 -18.30 11.73
N ILE A 414 4.38 -18.44 12.83
CA ILE A 414 4.26 -17.60 14.02
C ILE A 414 5.67 -17.09 14.35
N THR A 415 5.84 -15.78 14.37
CA THR A 415 7.09 -15.11 14.72
C THR A 415 6.96 -14.46 16.09
N LEU A 416 8.03 -14.50 16.86
CA LEU A 416 8.13 -13.88 18.18
C LEU A 416 8.98 -12.62 18.12
N TYR A 417 8.51 -11.55 18.77
CA TYR A 417 9.22 -10.27 18.90
C TYR A 417 9.21 -9.81 20.35
N ASP A 418 10.20 -8.99 20.72
CA ASP A 418 10.18 -8.21 21.97
C ASP A 418 9.03 -7.17 21.95
N GLN A 419 8.89 -6.43 23.04
CA GLN A 419 7.87 -5.39 23.16
C GLN A 419 7.99 -4.28 22.10
N ASP A 420 9.21 -4.02 21.59
CA ASP A 420 9.50 -3.00 20.59
C ASP A 420 9.31 -3.53 19.15
N GLY A 421 8.98 -4.80 19.01
CA GLY A 421 8.72 -5.46 17.72
C GLY A 421 9.96 -5.99 17.02
N PHE A 422 11.05 -6.22 17.74
CA PHE A 422 12.27 -6.78 17.17
C PHE A 422 12.48 -8.24 17.56
N GLN A 423 13.14 -8.97 16.68
CA GLN A 423 13.55 -10.35 16.94
C GLN A 423 14.54 -10.43 18.10
N VAL A 424 14.46 -11.52 18.87
CA VAL A 424 15.28 -11.73 20.06
C VAL A 424 16.26 -12.87 19.83
N ALA A 425 17.55 -12.62 20.03
CA ALA A 425 18.58 -13.65 19.94
C ALA A 425 18.26 -14.82 20.88
N ASN A 426 18.43 -16.04 20.38
CA ASN A 426 18.19 -17.26 21.15
C ASN A 426 19.16 -18.39 20.71
N SER A 427 19.27 -19.44 21.51
CA SER A 427 20.22 -20.54 21.32
C SER A 427 20.00 -21.38 20.05
N LEU A 428 18.81 -21.26 19.42
CA LEU A 428 18.47 -22.00 18.21
C LEU A 428 18.57 -21.12 16.95
N ASP A 429 18.84 -19.82 17.11
CA ASP A 429 18.72 -18.80 16.05
C ASP A 429 17.35 -18.91 15.33
N ARG A 430 16.30 -19.25 16.11
CA ARG A 430 14.94 -19.48 15.63
C ARG A 430 14.03 -18.33 16.01
N PHE A 431 13.59 -17.54 15.05
CA PHE A 431 12.75 -16.38 15.25
C PHE A 431 11.28 -16.66 14.91
N ALA A 432 11.02 -17.74 14.18
CA ALA A 432 9.68 -18.19 13.81
C ALA A 432 9.55 -19.71 13.86
N VAL A 433 8.32 -20.18 14.02
CA VAL A 433 7.89 -21.55 13.73
C VAL A 433 6.98 -21.51 12.51
N SER A 434 7.22 -22.40 11.53
CA SER A 434 6.61 -22.31 10.20
C SER A 434 6.06 -23.66 9.76
N SER A 435 4.98 -23.65 8.99
CA SER A 435 4.22 -24.87 8.59
C SER A 435 5.04 -25.92 7.83
N TRP A 436 6.20 -25.58 7.29
CA TRP A 436 7.12 -26.51 6.64
C TRP A 436 8.16 -27.16 7.58
N MET A 437 8.16 -26.75 8.88
CA MET A 437 9.05 -27.35 9.87
C MET A 437 8.57 -28.75 10.27
N PRO A 438 9.47 -29.66 10.67
CA PRO A 438 9.13 -31.02 11.06
C PRO A 438 8.50 -31.06 12.47
N PHE A 439 7.29 -30.53 12.61
CA PHE A 439 6.56 -30.54 13.89
C PHE A 439 6.27 -31.97 14.38
N ARG A 440 6.30 -32.11 15.67
CA ARG A 440 5.84 -33.32 16.36
C ARG A 440 4.39 -33.16 16.77
N TYR A 441 3.53 -33.91 16.14
CA TYR A 441 2.10 -33.96 16.47
C TYR A 441 1.83 -34.85 17.70
N ASN A 442 0.78 -34.54 18.42
CA ASN A 442 0.28 -35.38 19.50
C ASN A 442 -0.32 -36.72 18.95
N PRO A 443 -0.48 -37.74 19.80
CA PRO A 443 -1.03 -39.04 19.35
C PRO A 443 -2.42 -38.96 18.70
N ASP A 444 -3.23 -37.97 19.07
CA ASP A 444 -4.55 -37.70 18.50
C ASP A 444 -4.53 -36.91 17.19
N GLY A 445 -3.34 -36.48 16.77
CA GLY A 445 -3.11 -35.66 15.56
C GLY A 445 -3.28 -34.17 15.75
N SER A 446 -3.46 -33.69 16.98
CA SER A 446 -3.38 -32.27 17.35
C SER A 446 -1.94 -31.76 17.36
N LEU A 447 -1.75 -30.43 17.39
CA LEU A 447 -0.43 -29.79 17.40
C LEU A 447 -0.35 -28.78 18.54
N ASP A 448 0.68 -28.93 19.41
CA ASP A 448 1.04 -27.93 20.40
C ASP A 448 2.29 -27.17 19.97
N LEU A 449 2.26 -25.83 20.04
CA LEU A 449 3.43 -24.95 19.89
C LEU A 449 3.75 -24.30 21.24
N TYR A 450 5.03 -24.29 21.59
CA TYR A 450 5.52 -23.84 22.92
C TYR A 450 6.26 -22.52 22.78
N PHE A 451 5.89 -21.54 23.62
CA PHE A 451 6.52 -20.21 23.71
C PHE A 451 6.98 -19.98 25.14
N GLN A 452 8.25 -20.18 25.39
CA GLN A 452 8.86 -20.08 26.72
C GLN A 452 10.37 -19.85 26.63
N ASN A 453 10.97 -19.32 27.68
CA ASN A 453 12.41 -19.04 27.71
C ASN A 453 13.25 -20.32 27.78
N GLU A 454 12.88 -21.23 28.71
CA GLU A 454 13.62 -22.47 28.94
C GLU A 454 13.21 -23.54 27.92
N ASN A 455 14.17 -24.39 27.52
CA ASN A 455 13.91 -25.52 26.62
C ASN A 455 12.83 -26.46 27.24
N PRO A 456 11.72 -26.73 26.54
CA PRO A 456 10.62 -27.56 27.07
C PRO A 456 10.93 -29.07 27.14
N ARG A 457 12.17 -29.47 26.96
CA ARG A 457 12.72 -30.83 26.82
C ARG A 457 12.82 -31.28 25.36
N LYS A 458 13.72 -32.22 25.10
CA LYS A 458 14.07 -32.72 23.77
C LYS A 458 12.90 -33.18 22.92
N ASN A 459 11.87 -33.75 23.52
CA ASN A 459 10.68 -34.23 22.79
C ASN A 459 9.71 -33.14 22.35
N LYS A 460 9.88 -31.90 22.83
CA LYS A 460 9.04 -30.72 22.48
C LYS A 460 9.81 -29.64 21.72
N GLU A 461 11.12 -29.78 21.58
CA GLU A 461 11.99 -28.75 20.97
C GLU A 461 11.64 -28.46 19.49
N ALA A 462 11.14 -29.47 18.76
CA ALA A 462 10.73 -29.27 17.36
C ALA A 462 9.58 -28.22 17.25
N ASN A 463 8.74 -28.12 18.28
CA ASN A 463 7.57 -27.26 18.34
C ASN A 463 7.81 -26.00 19.21
N TRP A 464 9.05 -25.74 19.61
CA TRP A 464 9.36 -24.66 20.55
C TRP A 464 9.93 -23.43 19.82
N LEU A 465 9.38 -22.25 20.14
CA LEU A 465 9.94 -20.96 19.80
C LEU A 465 10.46 -20.30 21.08
N PRO A 466 11.79 -20.12 21.23
CA PRO A 466 12.38 -19.54 22.43
C PRO A 466 11.89 -18.10 22.67
N ALA A 467 11.36 -17.84 23.85
CA ALA A 467 10.95 -16.50 24.28
C ALA A 467 12.07 -15.80 25.08
N PRO A 468 12.15 -14.45 25.08
CA PRO A 468 13.02 -13.70 26.00
C PRO A 468 12.56 -13.92 27.45
N LYS A 469 13.35 -13.46 28.43
CA LYS A 469 12.92 -13.49 29.85
C LYS A 469 11.87 -12.43 30.18
N GLY A 470 11.76 -11.37 29.39
CA GLY A 470 10.84 -10.27 29.60
C GLY A 470 9.62 -10.30 28.66
N PRO A 471 8.93 -9.15 28.50
CA PRO A 471 7.75 -9.04 27.66
C PRO A 471 8.03 -9.38 26.20
N PHE A 472 7.06 -10.03 25.57
CA PHE A 472 7.11 -10.37 24.13
C PHE A 472 5.71 -10.39 23.54
N ASN A 473 5.64 -10.47 22.21
CA ASN A 473 4.40 -10.65 21.48
C ASN A 473 4.60 -11.61 20.31
N LEU A 474 3.47 -12.12 19.78
CA LEU A 474 3.47 -13.04 18.65
C LEU A 474 2.76 -12.40 17.46
N THR A 475 3.31 -12.65 16.27
CA THR A 475 2.64 -12.34 15.02
C THR A 475 2.52 -13.62 14.21
N MET A 476 1.29 -14.03 13.95
CA MET A 476 1.01 -15.08 12.99
C MET A 476 1.01 -14.49 11.58
N ARG A 477 1.48 -15.26 10.59
CA ARG A 477 1.41 -14.90 9.18
C ARG A 477 0.72 -16.00 8.41
N LEU A 478 -0.31 -15.64 7.66
CA LEU A 478 -1.09 -16.56 6.84
C LEU A 478 -0.94 -16.14 5.38
N TYR A 479 -0.29 -16.96 4.56
CA TYR A 479 -0.04 -16.67 3.15
C TYR A 479 -1.04 -17.42 2.26
N ALA A 480 -1.68 -16.69 1.35
CA ALA A 480 -2.82 -17.13 0.56
C ALA A 480 -3.92 -17.78 1.45
N PRO A 481 -4.42 -17.05 2.47
CA PRO A 481 -5.42 -17.58 3.39
C PRO A 481 -6.68 -17.98 2.64
N LYS A 482 -7.34 -19.05 3.12
CA LYS A 482 -8.62 -19.46 2.57
C LYS A 482 -9.74 -18.54 3.02
N GLN A 483 -10.86 -18.58 2.28
CA GLN A 483 -12.01 -17.70 2.50
C GLN A 483 -12.52 -17.72 3.95
N GLU A 484 -12.49 -18.87 4.62
CA GLU A 484 -12.94 -19.00 6.01
C GLU A 484 -12.16 -18.15 7.01
N VAL A 485 -10.88 -17.86 6.73
CA VAL A 485 -10.07 -16.91 7.52
C VAL A 485 -10.52 -15.49 7.24
N LEU A 486 -10.65 -15.13 5.96
CA LEU A 486 -10.97 -13.78 5.51
C LEU A 486 -12.32 -13.30 6.04
N VAL A 487 -13.32 -14.19 6.05
CA VAL A 487 -14.66 -13.88 6.57
C VAL A 487 -14.83 -14.13 8.07
N GLY A 488 -13.76 -14.53 8.78
CA GLY A 488 -13.76 -14.71 10.23
C GLY A 488 -14.44 -15.97 10.75
N LYS A 489 -14.66 -16.97 9.91
CA LYS A 489 -15.14 -18.30 10.35
C LYS A 489 -14.06 -19.09 11.07
N TRP A 490 -12.81 -18.95 10.66
CA TRP A 490 -11.65 -19.44 11.37
C TRP A 490 -10.92 -18.29 12.07
N ASN A 491 -10.47 -18.54 13.31
CA ASN A 491 -9.66 -17.60 14.08
C ASN A 491 -8.51 -18.37 14.73
N PRO A 492 -7.35 -17.74 14.96
CA PRO A 492 -6.27 -18.37 15.70
C PRO A 492 -6.74 -18.80 17.09
N PRO A 493 -6.29 -19.97 17.59
CA PRO A 493 -6.53 -20.39 18.98
C PRO A 493 -5.91 -19.39 19.98
N PRO A 494 -6.45 -19.30 21.19
CA PRO A 494 -5.87 -18.45 22.23
C PRO A 494 -4.45 -18.91 22.62
N VAL A 495 -3.65 -17.98 23.10
CA VAL A 495 -2.36 -18.27 23.73
C VAL A 495 -2.63 -18.60 25.20
N ILE A 496 -2.43 -19.85 25.58
CA ILE A 496 -2.75 -20.35 26.92
C ILE A 496 -1.52 -20.29 27.82
N LYS A 497 -1.64 -19.67 28.98
CA LYS A 497 -0.60 -19.68 30.01
C LYS A 497 -0.56 -21.04 30.71
N VAL A 498 0.57 -21.74 30.62
CA VAL A 498 0.80 -23.03 31.26
C VAL A 498 1.24 -22.83 32.70
N GLN A 499 0.53 -23.42 33.65
CA GLN A 499 0.97 -23.43 35.05
C GLN A 499 2.30 -24.18 35.16
N LYS A 500 3.32 -23.54 35.73
CA LYS A 500 4.54 -24.25 36.13
C LYS A 500 4.16 -25.25 37.20
N LEU A 501 4.30 -26.55 36.93
CA LEU A 501 4.23 -27.55 37.99
C LEU A 501 5.29 -27.17 39.04
N PRO A 502 4.98 -27.24 40.34
CA PRO A 502 5.97 -27.05 41.39
C PRO A 502 7.16 -27.94 41.08
N SER A 503 8.37 -27.37 41.10
CA SER A 503 9.58 -28.21 41.08
C SER A 503 9.46 -29.18 42.21
N VAL A 504 9.37 -30.48 41.90
CA VAL A 504 9.56 -31.52 42.93
C VAL A 504 11.03 -31.34 43.37
N THR A 505 11.23 -30.55 44.41
CA THR A 505 12.50 -30.55 45.13
C THR A 505 12.64 -31.96 45.66
N GLY A 506 13.53 -32.74 45.00
CA GLY A 506 13.86 -34.06 45.45
C GLY A 506 14.26 -34.02 46.94
N GLY A 507 13.40 -34.52 47.79
CA GLY A 507 13.81 -34.93 49.12
C GLY A 507 14.80 -36.08 48.96
N GLN A 508 15.87 -35.97 49.67
CA GLN A 508 16.99 -36.89 49.79
C GLN A 508 16.52 -38.33 50.09
#